data_10e22a065ae88f9743b8bdbf7fb74396
#
_entry.id   10e22a065ae88f9743b8bdbf7fb74396
#
_cell.length_a   1.000
_cell.length_b   1.000
_cell.length_c   1.000
_cell.angle_alpha   90.00
_cell.angle_beta   90.00
_cell.angle_gamma   90.00
#
_symmetry.space_group_name_H-M   'P 1'
#
loop_
_entity.id
_entity.type
_entity.pdbx_description
1 polymer ?
#
loop_
_entity_poly.entity_id
_entity_poly.type
_entity_poly.pdbx_seq_one_letter_code
_entity_poly.pdbx_strand_id
1 'polypeptide(L)'
;CMSLIFVLALTGAAFLAIPMILAAGAIPVIFPVSILLLPVLIIVIVYGIAWSAYLVLAQSDRPPYAMIGPPSLSKYIPFVPFSPLRCLKVAKIVCEFIWLGARSMRSFWYWYSLYRTQKNSPEYETVLYSLPFSHNCLDIYPPDVGVVSQNAIVLMIVPTSFFPSFISCNRKLYMPMALRMRKLGYCVVVPDISYYPACQIPQSVVDLRLALSWVGAHIFSYKGDPSRIYVMGMGISSELVALTLVQEAAVMSRVVRRQDDENQDPSSEEELDRLKFNKLMEIYAPQVRLPSLAGVVLAAGMSDVIKCYLHNVEMGTEHLGMLRRWAGPRQYQCIIHSPTHLLNNTKDKFDPAFLPSNFLLIHGGRDKFVPISQAALLQSLLMEVGVKNVELFACRDLGHYDTLKMLLAYPPTHSDSCRYDTPMMKALCSFLV
;
A
#
# COMPACT_ATOMS: atom_id res chain seq x y z
N CYS A 1 -14.21 -20.89 -14.23
CA CYS A 1 -14.82 -21.56 -13.04
C CYS A 1 -14.58 -23.06 -13.03
N MET A 2 -14.84 -23.83 -14.11
CA MET A 2 -14.67 -25.30 -14.14
C MET A 2 -13.23 -25.73 -13.80
N SER A 3 -12.21 -25.11 -14.39
CA SER A 3 -10.79 -25.40 -14.10
C SER A 3 -10.42 -25.20 -12.63
N LEU A 4 -10.92 -24.15 -11.98
CA LEU A 4 -10.68 -23.90 -10.56
C LEU A 4 -11.33 -24.97 -9.68
N ILE A 5 -12.59 -25.32 -9.96
CA ILE A 5 -13.31 -26.38 -9.24
C ILE A 5 -12.57 -27.71 -9.36
N PHE A 6 -12.10 -28.06 -10.57
CA PHE A 6 -11.31 -29.27 -10.79
C PHE A 6 -10.01 -29.28 -10.00
N VAL A 7 -9.25 -28.17 -10.03
CA VAL A 7 -7.98 -28.05 -9.27
C VAL A 7 -8.23 -28.14 -7.78
N LEU A 8 -9.26 -27.46 -7.24
CA LEU A 8 -9.60 -27.52 -5.83
C LEU A 8 -10.05 -28.90 -5.39
N ALA A 9 -10.87 -29.60 -6.22
CA ALA A 9 -11.32 -30.97 -5.94
C ALA A 9 -10.14 -31.95 -5.93
N LEU A 10 -9.23 -31.85 -6.91
CA LEU A 10 -8.02 -32.69 -6.97
C LEU A 10 -7.10 -32.43 -5.78
N THR A 11 -6.89 -31.18 -5.40
CA THR A 11 -6.06 -30.79 -4.25
C THR A 11 -6.69 -31.29 -2.95
N GLY A 12 -8.01 -31.15 -2.79
CA GLY A 12 -8.74 -31.65 -1.62
C GLY A 12 -8.71 -33.18 -1.51
N ALA A 13 -8.89 -33.88 -2.64
CA ALA A 13 -8.76 -35.34 -2.68
C ALA A 13 -7.35 -35.82 -2.29
N ALA A 14 -6.30 -35.15 -2.79
CA ALA A 14 -4.92 -35.43 -2.43
C ALA A 14 -4.66 -35.20 -0.94
N PHE A 15 -5.21 -34.14 -0.35
CA PHE A 15 -5.11 -33.85 1.08
C PHE A 15 -5.76 -34.94 1.93
N LEU A 16 -6.95 -35.41 1.57
CA LEU A 16 -7.68 -36.48 2.26
C LEU A 16 -7.00 -37.84 2.09
N ALA A 17 -6.29 -38.08 0.99
CA ALA A 17 -5.59 -39.34 0.73
C ALA A 17 -4.33 -39.50 1.60
N ILE A 18 -3.65 -38.42 2.05
CA ILE A 18 -2.44 -38.50 2.86
C ILE A 18 -2.63 -39.34 4.13
N PRO A 19 -3.59 -39.05 5.04
CA PRO A 19 -3.76 -39.85 6.26
C PRO A 19 -4.13 -41.30 5.96
N MET A 20 -4.90 -41.55 4.88
CA MET A 20 -5.24 -42.91 4.46
C MET A 20 -4.00 -43.69 4.00
N ILE A 21 -3.11 -43.10 3.22
CA ILE A 21 -1.89 -43.72 2.74
C ILE A 21 -0.90 -43.93 3.89
N LEU A 22 -0.81 -42.99 4.83
CA LEU A 22 0.01 -43.13 6.03
C LEU A 22 -0.47 -44.28 6.92
N ALA A 23 -1.80 -44.40 7.08
CA ALA A 23 -2.40 -45.52 7.84
C ALA A 23 -2.18 -46.88 7.14
N ALA A 24 -2.35 -46.93 5.83
CA ALA A 24 -2.12 -48.11 5.00
C ALA A 24 -0.62 -48.53 5.01
N GLY A 25 0.29 -47.53 5.05
CA GLY A 25 1.74 -47.75 5.13
C GLY A 25 2.20 -48.45 6.42
N ALA A 26 1.36 -48.56 7.47
CA ALA A 26 1.61 -49.37 8.63
C ALA A 26 1.60 -50.88 8.33
N ILE A 27 1.02 -51.26 7.18
CA ILE A 27 0.98 -52.66 6.70
C ILE A 27 2.23 -52.93 5.89
N PRO A 28 3.11 -53.91 6.23
CA PRO A 28 4.41 -54.14 5.60
C PRO A 28 4.36 -54.33 4.07
N VAL A 29 3.30 -54.98 3.58
CA VAL A 29 3.08 -55.22 2.12
C VAL A 29 2.77 -53.96 1.36
N ILE A 30 2.12 -52.98 1.99
CA ILE A 30 1.66 -51.72 1.37
C ILE A 30 2.70 -50.61 1.53
N PHE A 31 3.61 -50.72 2.48
CA PHE A 31 4.63 -49.72 2.80
C PHE A 31 5.45 -49.22 1.59
N PRO A 32 5.95 -50.06 0.66
CA PRO A 32 6.67 -49.56 -0.52
C PRO A 32 5.83 -48.70 -1.44
N VAL A 33 4.53 -49.03 -1.59
CA VAL A 33 3.57 -48.26 -2.40
C VAL A 33 3.30 -46.94 -1.73
N SER A 34 3.17 -46.89 -0.43
CA SER A 34 2.93 -45.63 0.33
C SER A 34 4.12 -44.67 0.21
N ILE A 35 5.36 -45.18 0.21
CA ILE A 35 6.57 -44.35 0.01
C ILE A 35 6.58 -43.70 -1.39
N LEU A 36 6.12 -44.42 -2.41
CA LEU A 36 6.07 -43.88 -3.78
C LEU A 36 4.92 -42.89 -4.02
N LEU A 37 3.77 -43.13 -3.39
CA LEU A 37 2.58 -42.28 -3.55
C LEU A 37 2.65 -40.97 -2.78
N LEU A 38 3.27 -40.95 -1.59
CA LEU A 38 3.32 -39.77 -0.73
C LEU A 38 4.00 -38.56 -1.43
N PRO A 39 5.17 -38.66 -2.08
CA PRO A 39 5.77 -37.57 -2.82
C PRO A 39 4.87 -37.06 -3.96
N VAL A 40 4.19 -37.96 -4.68
CA VAL A 40 3.26 -37.59 -5.76
C VAL A 40 2.10 -36.74 -5.22
N LEU A 41 1.51 -37.14 -4.10
CA LEU A 41 0.44 -36.35 -3.47
C LEU A 41 0.93 -34.98 -3.01
N ILE A 42 2.12 -34.89 -2.44
CA ILE A 42 2.74 -33.61 -2.04
C ILE A 42 2.91 -32.70 -3.25
N ILE A 43 3.38 -33.24 -4.38
CA ILE A 43 3.52 -32.49 -5.64
C ILE A 43 2.14 -32.00 -6.10
N VAL A 44 1.13 -32.85 -6.12
CA VAL A 44 -0.24 -32.49 -6.51
C VAL A 44 -0.78 -31.36 -5.63
N ILE A 45 -0.55 -31.42 -4.31
CA ILE A 45 -0.98 -30.39 -3.36
C ILE A 45 -0.25 -29.08 -3.63
N VAL A 46 1.07 -29.09 -3.79
CA VAL A 46 1.86 -27.88 -4.06
C VAL A 46 1.42 -27.19 -5.36
N TYR A 47 1.26 -27.97 -6.43
CA TYR A 47 0.78 -27.43 -7.71
C TYR A 47 -0.68 -26.98 -7.61
N GLY A 48 -1.52 -27.73 -6.93
CA GLY A 48 -2.93 -27.40 -6.73
C GLY A 48 -3.12 -26.08 -5.97
N ILE A 49 -2.37 -25.84 -4.90
CA ILE A 49 -2.38 -24.58 -4.15
C ILE A 49 -1.89 -23.43 -5.04
N ALA A 50 -0.75 -23.59 -5.72
CA ALA A 50 -0.20 -22.57 -6.58
C ALA A 50 -1.15 -22.23 -7.75
N TRP A 51 -1.67 -23.24 -8.44
CA TRP A 51 -2.59 -23.07 -9.56
C TRP A 51 -3.92 -22.46 -9.12
N SER A 52 -4.45 -22.84 -7.95
CA SER A 52 -5.65 -22.21 -7.39
C SER A 52 -5.42 -20.72 -7.17
N ALA A 53 -4.26 -20.33 -6.62
CA ALA A 53 -3.90 -18.93 -6.45
C ALA A 53 -3.86 -18.17 -7.81
N TYR A 54 -3.22 -18.75 -8.83
CA TYR A 54 -3.17 -18.12 -10.16
C TYR A 54 -4.56 -18.05 -10.82
N LEU A 55 -5.39 -19.08 -10.68
CA LEU A 55 -6.74 -19.09 -11.25
C LEU A 55 -7.67 -18.06 -10.60
N VAL A 56 -7.46 -17.79 -9.31
CA VAL A 56 -8.28 -16.82 -8.56
C VAL A 56 -7.73 -15.40 -8.67
N LEU A 57 -6.41 -15.23 -8.57
CA LEU A 57 -5.75 -13.96 -8.36
C LEU A 57 -5.16 -13.36 -9.64
N ALA A 58 -4.76 -14.18 -10.63
CA ALA A 58 -4.22 -13.67 -11.86
C ALA A 58 -5.31 -12.94 -12.65
N GLN A 59 -5.15 -11.63 -12.77
CA GLN A 59 -6.09 -10.77 -13.49
C GLN A 59 -5.52 -10.36 -14.84
N SER A 60 -6.40 -9.91 -15.75
CA SER A 60 -5.96 -9.32 -17.01
C SER A 60 -5.20 -8.01 -16.76
N ASP A 61 -4.26 -7.66 -17.63
CA ASP A 61 -3.47 -6.42 -17.50
C ASP A 61 -4.28 -5.12 -17.72
N ARG A 62 -5.60 -5.23 -17.95
CA ARG A 62 -6.48 -4.06 -18.18
C ARG A 62 -7.52 -3.93 -17.08
N PRO A 63 -7.77 -2.72 -16.58
CA PRO A 63 -8.91 -2.45 -15.69
C PRO A 63 -10.23 -2.84 -16.36
N PRO A 64 -11.21 -3.39 -15.63
CA PRO A 64 -12.47 -3.89 -16.20
C PRO A 64 -13.27 -2.85 -17.00
N TYR A 65 -13.21 -1.57 -16.63
CA TYR A 65 -13.92 -0.46 -17.30
C TYR A 65 -13.13 0.20 -18.44
N ALA A 66 -11.87 -0.13 -18.64
CA ALA A 66 -11.14 0.25 -19.85
C ALA A 66 -11.56 -0.61 -21.06
N MET A 67 -12.45 -1.55 -20.89
CA MET A 67 -13.01 -2.39 -21.95
C MET A 67 -14.29 -1.76 -22.51
N ILE A 68 -14.13 -1.08 -23.63
CA ILE A 68 -15.26 -0.75 -24.51
C ILE A 68 -15.56 -2.02 -25.28
N GLY A 69 -16.56 -2.79 -24.86
CA GLY A 69 -17.03 -4.00 -25.51
C GLY A 69 -17.06 -5.23 -24.58
N PRO A 70 -17.84 -6.29 -24.94
CA PRO A 70 -17.90 -7.50 -24.14
C PRO A 70 -16.50 -8.15 -24.05
N PRO A 71 -16.09 -8.60 -22.85
CA PRO A 71 -14.81 -9.25 -22.67
C PRO A 71 -14.78 -10.55 -23.49
N SER A 72 -13.85 -10.67 -24.44
CA SER A 72 -13.64 -11.93 -25.13
C SER A 72 -13.04 -12.94 -24.15
N LEU A 73 -13.76 -14.00 -23.84
CA LEU A 73 -13.37 -15.10 -22.93
C LEU A 73 -11.97 -15.68 -23.23
N SER A 74 -11.51 -15.61 -24.50
CA SER A 74 -10.21 -16.11 -24.94
C SER A 74 -8.99 -15.33 -24.38
N LYS A 75 -9.17 -14.12 -23.86
CA LYS A 75 -8.09 -13.30 -23.26
C LYS A 75 -7.91 -13.49 -21.75
N TYR A 76 -8.70 -14.33 -21.13
CA TYR A 76 -8.74 -14.52 -19.67
C TYR A 76 -8.22 -15.88 -19.22
N ILE A 77 -7.42 -16.57 -20.02
CA ILE A 77 -6.72 -17.75 -19.51
C ILE A 77 -5.62 -17.23 -18.59
N PRO A 78 -5.74 -17.41 -17.26
CA PRO A 78 -4.71 -16.98 -16.34
C PRO A 78 -3.43 -17.75 -16.66
N PHE A 79 -2.30 -17.07 -16.63
CA PHE A 79 -1.02 -17.72 -16.72
C PHE A 79 -0.88 -18.72 -15.56
N VAL A 80 -0.65 -19.98 -15.87
CA VAL A 80 -0.46 -21.04 -14.87
C VAL A 80 0.98 -21.52 -14.97
N PRO A 81 1.81 -21.39 -13.92
CA PRO A 81 3.21 -21.79 -14.01
C PRO A 81 3.37 -23.29 -13.94
N PHE A 82 4.30 -23.83 -14.72
CA PHE A 82 4.69 -25.25 -14.69
C PHE A 82 6.01 -25.49 -13.94
N SER A 83 6.81 -24.45 -13.66
CA SER A 83 8.07 -24.58 -12.93
C SER A 83 7.84 -25.05 -11.49
N PRO A 84 8.44 -26.18 -11.05
CA PRO A 84 8.28 -26.70 -9.68
C PRO A 84 8.72 -25.71 -8.61
N LEU A 85 9.84 -25.02 -8.83
CA LEU A 85 10.36 -24.02 -7.90
C LEU A 85 9.41 -22.82 -7.73
N ARG A 86 8.79 -22.37 -8.81
CA ARG A 86 7.81 -21.30 -8.78
C ARG A 86 6.54 -21.75 -8.06
N CYS A 87 6.01 -22.93 -8.36
CA CYS A 87 4.85 -23.48 -7.67
C CYS A 87 5.10 -23.64 -6.17
N LEU A 88 6.29 -24.11 -5.78
CA LEU A 88 6.66 -24.24 -4.37
C LEU A 88 6.72 -22.89 -3.66
N LYS A 89 7.34 -21.87 -4.27
CA LYS A 89 7.41 -20.52 -3.71
C LYS A 89 6.02 -19.94 -3.52
N VAL A 90 5.15 -20.01 -4.53
CA VAL A 90 3.78 -19.48 -4.46
C VAL A 90 2.94 -20.26 -3.45
N ALA A 91 3.01 -21.59 -3.43
CA ALA A 91 2.28 -22.40 -2.45
C ALA A 91 2.69 -22.02 -1.02
N LYS A 92 3.99 -21.82 -0.76
CA LYS A 92 4.50 -21.34 0.53
C LYS A 92 3.91 -19.99 0.93
N ILE A 93 3.89 -19.03 0.00
CA ILE A 93 3.30 -17.69 0.23
C ILE A 93 1.81 -17.81 0.53
N VAL A 94 1.08 -18.62 -0.23
CA VAL A 94 -0.37 -18.85 0.02
C VAL A 94 -0.61 -19.46 1.40
N CYS A 95 0.18 -20.44 1.80
CA CYS A 95 0.09 -21.03 3.13
C CYS A 95 0.42 -20.00 4.24
N GLU A 96 1.45 -19.16 4.04
CA GLU A 96 1.77 -18.06 4.95
C GLU A 96 0.58 -17.07 5.07
N PHE A 97 -0.14 -16.77 3.97
CA PHE A 97 -1.34 -15.93 3.99
C PHE A 97 -2.52 -16.58 4.73
N ILE A 98 -2.76 -17.86 4.49
CA ILE A 98 -3.82 -18.59 5.20
C ILE A 98 -3.53 -18.61 6.71
N TRP A 99 -2.29 -18.87 7.07
CA TRP A 99 -1.82 -18.84 8.47
C TRP A 99 -1.98 -17.44 9.09
N LEU A 100 -1.58 -16.39 8.36
CA LEU A 100 -1.76 -15.01 8.80
C LEU A 100 -3.24 -14.66 9.00
N GLY A 101 -4.12 -15.10 8.08
CA GLY A 101 -5.57 -14.95 8.20
C GLY A 101 -6.12 -15.61 9.45
N ALA A 102 -5.74 -16.88 9.71
CA ALA A 102 -6.13 -17.62 10.89
C ALA A 102 -5.66 -16.93 12.18
N ARG A 103 -4.40 -16.50 12.22
CA ARG A 103 -3.82 -15.75 13.36
C ARG A 103 -4.46 -14.37 13.54
N SER A 104 -4.99 -13.78 12.49
CA SER A 104 -5.62 -12.46 12.51
C SER A 104 -7.11 -12.50 12.86
N MET A 105 -7.71 -13.67 13.03
CA MET A 105 -9.13 -13.83 13.33
C MET A 105 -9.56 -13.05 14.59
N ARG A 106 -8.72 -13.08 15.64
CA ARG A 106 -8.96 -12.30 16.87
C ARG A 106 -9.00 -10.79 16.58
N SER A 107 -8.10 -10.30 15.75
CA SER A 107 -8.06 -8.89 15.33
C SER A 107 -9.29 -8.52 14.50
N PHE A 108 -9.77 -9.43 13.65
CA PHE A 108 -11.00 -9.25 12.89
C PHE A 108 -12.22 -9.13 13.80
N TRP A 109 -12.38 -10.00 14.80
CA TRP A 109 -13.49 -9.93 15.76
C TRP A 109 -13.46 -8.64 16.59
N TYR A 110 -12.27 -8.19 16.99
CA TYR A 110 -12.12 -6.90 17.67
C TYR A 110 -12.55 -5.74 16.78
N TRP A 111 -12.07 -5.70 15.53
CA TRP A 111 -12.48 -4.70 14.54
C TRP A 111 -13.98 -4.74 14.31
N TYR A 112 -14.57 -5.92 14.11
CA TYR A 112 -16.00 -6.08 13.88
C TYR A 112 -16.83 -5.59 15.07
N SER A 113 -16.40 -5.87 16.30
CA SER A 113 -17.04 -5.36 17.52
C SER A 113 -17.00 -3.83 17.55
N LEU A 114 -15.85 -3.21 17.29
CA LEU A 114 -15.73 -1.75 17.20
C LEU A 114 -16.60 -1.18 16.10
N TYR A 115 -16.56 -1.76 14.91
CA TYR A 115 -17.37 -1.33 13.77
C TYR A 115 -18.87 -1.34 14.13
N ARG A 116 -19.34 -2.41 14.78
CA ARG A 116 -20.74 -2.52 15.20
C ARG A 116 -21.11 -1.46 16.25
N THR A 117 -20.24 -1.19 17.20
CA THR A 117 -20.45 -0.14 18.20
C THR A 117 -20.51 1.24 17.54
N GLN A 118 -19.55 1.54 16.68
CA GLN A 118 -19.47 2.83 15.98
C GLN A 118 -20.59 3.05 14.96
N LYS A 119 -21.19 1.98 14.43
CA LYS A 119 -22.36 2.07 13.55
C LYS A 119 -23.59 2.59 14.31
N ASN A 120 -23.73 2.24 15.58
CA ASN A 120 -24.88 2.64 16.42
C ASN A 120 -24.67 4.02 17.08
N SER A 121 -23.42 4.38 17.39
CA SER A 121 -23.04 5.65 18.01
C SER A 121 -21.70 6.11 17.43
N PRO A 122 -21.70 6.76 16.27
CA PRO A 122 -20.46 7.13 15.58
C PRO A 122 -19.74 8.27 16.30
N GLU A 123 -18.45 8.07 16.57
CA GLU A 123 -17.53 9.09 17.08
C GLU A 123 -16.76 9.79 15.95
N TYR A 124 -17.23 9.65 14.72
CA TYR A 124 -16.64 10.22 13.52
C TYR A 124 -17.73 10.77 12.60
N GLU A 125 -17.34 11.70 11.74
CA GLU A 125 -18.20 12.25 10.70
C GLU A 125 -17.69 11.81 9.32
N THR A 126 -18.61 11.46 8.44
CA THR A 126 -18.28 11.08 7.05
C THR A 126 -18.67 12.21 6.12
N VAL A 127 -17.71 12.73 5.36
CA VAL A 127 -17.89 13.86 4.44
C VAL A 127 -17.45 13.46 3.03
N LEU A 128 -18.15 13.98 2.04
CA LEU A 128 -17.83 13.82 0.63
C LEU A 128 -16.83 14.90 0.20
N TYR A 129 -15.67 14.52 -0.39
CA TYR A 129 -14.62 15.48 -0.73
C TYR A 129 -14.35 15.65 -2.23
N SER A 130 -14.94 14.83 -3.09
CA SER A 130 -14.51 14.72 -4.49
C SER A 130 -15.60 14.95 -5.54
N LEU A 131 -16.64 15.74 -5.23
CA LEU A 131 -17.62 16.14 -6.25
C LEU A 131 -17.00 17.09 -7.27
N PRO A 132 -17.32 16.95 -8.57
CA PRO A 132 -18.22 15.98 -9.24
C PRO A 132 -17.51 14.72 -9.77
N PHE A 133 -16.20 14.54 -9.54
CA PHE A 133 -15.36 13.56 -10.23
C PHE A 133 -15.49 12.12 -9.72
N SER A 134 -15.74 11.94 -8.44
CA SER A 134 -15.97 10.63 -7.81
C SER A 134 -16.84 10.79 -6.55
N HIS A 135 -17.36 9.68 -6.03
CA HIS A 135 -18.12 9.67 -4.78
C HIS A 135 -17.25 9.29 -3.58
N ASN A 136 -15.99 9.72 -3.57
CA ASN A 136 -15.06 9.41 -2.50
C ASN A 136 -15.36 10.25 -1.27
N CYS A 137 -15.44 9.56 -0.13
CA CYS A 137 -15.69 10.14 1.18
C CYS A 137 -14.43 10.11 2.04
N LEU A 138 -14.42 10.91 3.09
CA LEU A 138 -13.44 10.79 4.16
C LEU A 138 -14.16 10.72 5.52
N ASP A 139 -13.58 9.96 6.45
CA ASP A 139 -14.03 9.89 7.82
C ASP A 139 -13.13 10.78 8.68
N ILE A 140 -13.74 11.69 9.44
CA ILE A 140 -13.07 12.61 10.34
C ILE A 140 -13.35 12.18 11.78
N TYR A 141 -12.30 12.00 12.55
CA TYR A 141 -12.31 11.66 13.96
C TYR A 141 -11.79 12.88 14.75
N PRO A 142 -12.65 13.79 15.22
CA PRO A 142 -12.20 14.96 15.98
C PRO A 142 -11.56 14.52 17.30
N PRO A 143 -10.63 15.30 17.87
CA PRO A 143 -10.00 14.98 19.15
C PRO A 143 -11.05 14.84 20.27
N ASP A 144 -10.75 14.02 21.28
CA ASP A 144 -11.67 13.82 22.40
C ASP A 144 -11.85 15.11 23.22
N VAL A 145 -13.07 15.40 23.60
CA VAL A 145 -13.47 16.70 24.19
C VAL A 145 -12.73 17.03 25.50
N GLY A 146 -12.19 16.01 26.18
CA GLY A 146 -11.44 16.17 27.43
C GLY A 146 -9.94 16.37 27.26
N VAL A 147 -9.38 16.20 26.05
CA VAL A 147 -7.92 16.17 25.83
C VAL A 147 -7.42 17.45 25.16
N VAL A 148 -8.07 17.91 24.10
CA VAL A 148 -7.72 19.13 23.37
C VAL A 148 -8.98 19.91 23.01
N SER A 149 -9.00 21.20 23.26
CA SER A 149 -10.16 22.05 22.97
C SER A 149 -10.18 22.55 21.51
N GLN A 150 -9.02 22.93 20.96
CA GLN A 150 -8.84 23.39 19.57
C GLN A 150 -7.38 23.24 19.13
N ASN A 151 -7.12 23.37 17.82
CA ASN A 151 -5.77 23.32 17.21
C ASN A 151 -5.05 21.98 17.44
N ALA A 152 -5.77 20.88 17.32
CA ALA A 152 -5.20 19.54 17.40
C ALA A 152 -4.30 19.26 16.19
N ILE A 153 -3.21 18.53 16.39
CA ILE A 153 -2.39 17.99 15.29
C ILE A 153 -3.28 17.10 14.43
N VAL A 154 -3.21 17.29 13.12
CA VAL A 154 -3.99 16.52 12.13
C VAL A 154 -3.15 15.36 11.63
N LEU A 155 -3.66 14.14 11.76
CA LEU A 155 -3.08 12.93 11.18
C LEU A 155 -3.99 12.39 10.08
N MET A 156 -3.61 12.57 8.84
CA MET A 156 -4.29 11.97 7.71
C MET A 156 -3.69 10.59 7.41
N ILE A 157 -4.50 9.54 7.58
CA ILE A 157 -4.09 8.16 7.32
C ILE A 157 -4.63 7.73 5.96
N VAL A 158 -3.75 7.53 5.00
CA VAL A 158 -4.10 7.10 3.64
C VAL A 158 -4.25 5.57 3.62
N PRO A 159 -5.45 5.04 3.37
CA PRO A 159 -5.67 3.60 3.33
C PRO A 159 -4.86 2.94 2.22
N THR A 160 -4.36 1.74 2.50
CA THR A 160 -3.64 0.93 1.50
C THR A 160 -4.54 -0.14 0.90
N SER A 161 -4.21 -0.63 -0.26
CA SER A 161 -4.78 -1.86 -0.79
C SER A 161 -3.94 -3.05 -0.36
N PHE A 162 -4.57 -4.11 0.18
CA PHE A 162 -3.85 -5.32 0.57
C PHE A 162 -3.73 -6.31 -0.58
N PHE A 163 -2.67 -7.09 -0.57
CA PHE A 163 -2.59 -8.31 -1.37
C PHE A 163 -3.48 -9.41 -0.76
N PRO A 164 -4.28 -10.12 -1.53
CA PRO A 164 -4.54 -9.97 -2.96
C PRO A 164 -5.47 -8.79 -3.27
N SER A 165 -5.18 -8.08 -4.34
CA SER A 165 -5.68 -6.76 -4.74
C SER A 165 -7.20 -6.57 -4.94
N PHE A 166 -8.03 -7.55 -4.62
CA PHE A 166 -9.48 -7.40 -4.65
C PHE A 166 -10.08 -7.08 -3.27
N ILE A 167 -9.26 -7.06 -2.21
CA ILE A 167 -9.68 -6.49 -0.93
C ILE A 167 -9.35 -5.00 -0.98
N SER A 168 -10.24 -4.23 -1.57
CA SER A 168 -10.25 -2.78 -1.45
C SER A 168 -10.26 -2.44 0.04
N CYS A 169 -9.20 -1.80 0.53
CA CYS A 169 -9.17 -1.38 1.91
C CYS A 169 -10.10 -0.21 2.11
N ASN A 170 -11.25 -0.52 2.66
CA ASN A 170 -12.18 0.47 3.13
C ASN A 170 -11.53 1.25 4.29
N ARG A 171 -11.69 2.58 4.30
CA ARG A 171 -11.30 3.48 5.40
C ARG A 171 -11.71 2.98 6.79
N LYS A 172 -12.80 2.21 6.87
CA LYS A 172 -13.29 1.61 8.13
C LYS A 172 -12.32 0.60 8.77
N LEU A 173 -11.38 0.04 8.03
CA LEU A 173 -10.35 -0.85 8.59
C LEU A 173 -9.35 -0.08 9.47
N TYR A 174 -9.22 1.22 9.26
CA TYR A 174 -8.33 2.10 10.02
C TYR A 174 -8.97 2.67 11.29
N MET A 175 -10.25 2.38 11.52
CA MET A 175 -11.00 2.84 12.69
C MET A 175 -10.31 2.56 14.04
N PRO A 176 -9.72 1.37 14.30
CA PRO A 176 -9.06 1.13 15.60
C PRO A 176 -7.89 2.09 15.83
N MET A 177 -7.09 2.36 14.80
CA MET A 177 -6.00 3.33 14.88
C MET A 177 -6.54 4.76 15.03
N ALA A 178 -7.55 5.13 14.24
CA ALA A 178 -8.13 6.47 14.27
C ALA A 178 -8.73 6.79 15.65
N LEU A 179 -9.50 5.87 16.23
CA LEU A 179 -10.06 6.03 17.57
C LEU A 179 -8.99 6.10 18.65
N ARG A 180 -7.89 5.36 18.49
CA ARG A 180 -6.76 5.40 19.41
C ARG A 180 -6.05 6.75 19.37
N MET A 181 -5.71 7.24 18.16
CA MET A 181 -5.05 8.54 17.98
C MET A 181 -5.94 9.71 18.43
N ARG A 182 -7.26 9.62 18.17
CA ARG A 182 -8.25 10.58 18.69
C ARG A 182 -8.19 10.72 20.22
N LYS A 183 -8.11 9.60 20.94
CA LYS A 183 -7.97 9.57 22.41
C LYS A 183 -6.65 10.19 22.90
N LEU A 184 -5.62 10.23 22.06
CA LEU A 184 -4.36 10.92 22.31
C LEU A 184 -4.40 12.42 21.99
N GLY A 185 -5.54 12.92 21.50
CA GLY A 185 -5.72 14.33 21.19
C GLY A 185 -5.46 14.73 19.75
N TYR A 186 -5.23 13.76 18.85
CA TYR A 186 -5.08 14.03 17.42
C TYR A 186 -6.44 14.15 16.73
N CYS A 187 -6.53 15.04 15.74
CA CYS A 187 -7.62 15.02 14.77
C CYS A 187 -7.23 14.06 13.64
N VAL A 188 -7.96 12.96 13.47
CA VAL A 188 -7.60 11.93 12.49
C VAL A 188 -8.55 11.98 11.30
N VAL A 189 -7.98 11.90 10.09
CA VAL A 189 -8.73 11.87 8.83
C VAL A 189 -8.36 10.63 8.06
N VAL A 190 -9.35 9.90 7.57
CA VAL A 190 -9.15 8.68 6.77
C VAL A 190 -9.97 8.80 5.49
N PRO A 191 -9.35 9.14 4.34
CA PRO A 191 -10.04 9.28 3.06
C PRO A 191 -10.28 7.92 2.39
N ASP A 192 -11.28 7.83 1.52
CA ASP A 192 -11.32 6.81 0.48
C ASP A 192 -10.39 7.21 -0.65
N ILE A 193 -9.57 6.29 -1.12
CA ILE A 193 -8.72 6.46 -2.30
C ILE A 193 -9.01 5.31 -3.25
N SER A 194 -9.15 5.64 -4.51
CA SER A 194 -9.37 4.63 -5.55
C SER A 194 -8.06 3.94 -5.92
N TYR A 195 -8.07 2.60 -5.95
CA TYR A 195 -6.94 1.77 -6.36
C TYR A 195 -7.35 0.80 -7.47
N TYR A 196 -6.38 0.12 -8.06
CA TYR A 196 -6.65 -0.99 -8.97
C TYR A 196 -7.52 -2.06 -8.26
N PRO A 197 -8.54 -2.66 -8.92
CA PRO A 197 -8.89 -2.55 -10.35
C PRO A 197 -9.73 -1.32 -10.72
N ALA A 198 -10.12 -0.48 -9.76
CA ALA A 198 -10.96 0.68 -10.01
C ALA A 198 -10.24 1.72 -10.89
N CYS A 199 -8.96 1.98 -10.67
CA CYS A 199 -8.20 2.95 -11.45
C CYS A 199 -6.70 2.60 -11.50
N GLN A 200 -5.93 3.38 -12.23
CA GLN A 200 -4.46 3.41 -12.23
C GLN A 200 -3.94 4.55 -11.35
N ILE A 201 -2.61 4.57 -11.10
CA ILE A 201 -1.93 5.54 -10.24
C ILE A 201 -2.33 7.00 -10.49
N PRO A 202 -2.46 7.51 -11.73
CA PRO A 202 -2.82 8.91 -11.94
C PRO A 202 -4.12 9.32 -11.25
N GLN A 203 -5.15 8.47 -11.29
CA GLN A 203 -6.42 8.76 -10.61
C GLN A 203 -6.29 8.68 -9.10
N SER A 204 -5.50 7.72 -8.59
CA SER A 204 -5.21 7.64 -7.14
C SER A 204 -4.49 8.89 -6.63
N VAL A 205 -3.57 9.45 -7.44
CA VAL A 205 -2.89 10.73 -7.14
C VAL A 205 -3.90 11.88 -7.08
N VAL A 206 -4.82 11.96 -8.05
CA VAL A 206 -5.88 12.98 -8.06
C VAL A 206 -6.76 12.87 -6.81
N ASP A 207 -7.21 11.67 -6.46
CA ASP A 207 -8.01 11.44 -5.25
C ASP A 207 -7.28 11.91 -3.98
N LEU A 208 -5.99 11.56 -3.85
CA LEU A 208 -5.18 11.98 -2.70
C LEU A 208 -5.00 13.50 -2.65
N ARG A 209 -4.74 14.14 -3.79
CA ARG A 209 -4.60 15.61 -3.88
C ARG A 209 -5.89 16.33 -3.47
N LEU A 210 -7.04 15.85 -3.95
CA LEU A 210 -8.35 16.40 -3.57
C LEU A 210 -8.62 16.24 -2.07
N ALA A 211 -8.30 15.06 -1.51
CA ALA A 211 -8.47 14.80 -0.08
C ALA A 211 -7.58 15.73 0.77
N LEU A 212 -6.30 15.90 0.40
CA LEU A 212 -5.37 16.81 1.08
C LEU A 212 -5.82 18.27 1.00
N SER A 213 -6.26 18.72 -0.17
CA SER A 213 -6.77 20.08 -0.35
C SER A 213 -8.02 20.31 0.50
N TRP A 214 -8.94 19.34 0.53
CA TRP A 214 -10.14 19.42 1.35
C TRP A 214 -9.78 19.52 2.85
N VAL A 215 -8.84 18.70 3.31
CA VAL A 215 -8.35 18.74 4.70
C VAL A 215 -7.76 20.11 5.02
N GLY A 216 -6.87 20.64 4.17
CA GLY A 216 -6.27 21.96 4.36
C GLY A 216 -7.30 23.09 4.49
N ALA A 217 -8.41 23.01 3.73
CA ALA A 217 -9.45 24.02 3.72
C ALA A 217 -10.47 23.93 4.87
N HIS A 218 -10.77 22.72 5.35
CA HIS A 218 -11.95 22.51 6.23
C HIS A 218 -11.63 21.96 7.61
N ILE A 219 -10.40 21.43 7.85
CA ILE A 219 -10.11 20.71 9.09
C ILE A 219 -10.20 21.56 10.36
N PHE A 220 -10.08 22.87 10.24
CA PHE A 220 -10.26 23.79 11.36
C PHE A 220 -11.65 23.68 11.99
N SER A 221 -12.71 23.43 11.20
CA SER A 221 -14.07 23.22 11.68
C SER A 221 -14.21 21.96 12.55
N TYR A 222 -13.25 21.04 12.45
CA TYR A 222 -13.17 19.79 13.20
C TYR A 222 -12.11 19.83 14.31
N LYS A 223 -11.74 21.04 14.76
CA LYS A 223 -10.74 21.30 15.82
C LYS A 223 -9.30 20.94 15.41
N GLY A 224 -9.03 20.62 14.16
CA GLY A 224 -7.69 20.37 13.64
C GLY A 224 -6.97 21.67 13.28
N ASP A 225 -5.65 21.65 13.39
CA ASP A 225 -4.76 22.75 13.00
C ASP A 225 -4.30 22.59 11.56
N PRO A 226 -4.73 23.43 10.61
CA PRO A 226 -4.33 23.32 9.21
C PRO A 226 -2.83 23.60 8.96
N SER A 227 -2.11 24.17 9.94
CA SER A 227 -0.66 24.36 9.87
C SER A 227 0.15 23.13 10.33
N ARG A 228 -0.51 22.18 11.02
CA ARG A 228 0.11 20.96 11.57
C ARG A 228 -0.54 19.71 11.02
N ILE A 229 -0.53 19.56 9.70
CA ILE A 229 -1.04 18.39 8.99
C ILE A 229 0.10 17.40 8.76
N TYR A 230 -0.04 16.19 9.26
CA TYR A 230 0.80 15.05 8.98
C TYR A 230 0.07 14.04 8.10
N VAL A 231 0.78 13.47 7.13
CA VAL A 231 0.23 12.44 6.24
C VAL A 231 0.94 11.13 6.48
N MET A 232 0.17 10.06 6.65
CA MET A 232 0.68 8.71 6.86
C MET A 232 0.20 7.78 5.76
N GLY A 233 1.15 7.17 5.03
CA GLY A 233 0.93 6.09 4.07
C GLY A 233 1.44 4.75 4.61
N MET A 234 0.76 3.65 4.25
CA MET A 234 1.16 2.29 4.63
C MET A 234 1.15 1.36 3.41
N GLY A 235 2.22 0.58 3.20
CA GLY A 235 2.33 -0.31 2.05
C GLY A 235 2.27 0.46 0.73
N ILE A 236 1.30 0.15 -0.14
CA ILE A 236 1.12 0.82 -1.44
C ILE A 236 0.76 2.30 -1.29
N SER A 237 0.02 2.69 -0.25
CA SER A 237 -0.27 4.11 -0.04
C SER A 237 0.95 4.93 0.39
N SER A 238 1.99 4.31 0.93
CA SER A 238 3.28 5.00 1.15
C SER A 238 3.90 5.48 -0.16
N GLU A 239 3.88 4.63 -1.19
CA GLU A 239 4.35 5.03 -2.52
C GLU A 239 3.49 6.16 -3.09
N LEU A 240 2.16 6.04 -2.99
CA LEU A 240 1.23 7.05 -3.48
C LEU A 240 1.47 8.41 -2.81
N VAL A 241 1.66 8.44 -1.50
CA VAL A 241 1.99 9.66 -0.74
C VAL A 241 3.33 10.24 -1.19
N ALA A 242 4.39 9.43 -1.20
CA ALA A 242 5.72 9.86 -1.63
C ALA A 242 5.70 10.37 -3.07
N LEU A 243 5.06 9.65 -4.00
CA LEU A 243 4.94 10.03 -5.39
C LEU A 243 4.21 11.38 -5.55
N THR A 244 3.08 11.55 -4.88
CA THR A 244 2.27 12.79 -4.95
C THR A 244 3.08 14.00 -4.50
N LEU A 245 3.82 13.88 -3.39
CA LEU A 245 4.63 14.98 -2.86
C LEU A 245 5.86 15.28 -3.72
N VAL A 246 6.55 14.26 -4.19
CA VAL A 246 7.72 14.43 -5.08
C VAL A 246 7.31 15.04 -6.42
N GLN A 247 6.16 14.65 -6.96
CA GLN A 247 5.61 15.28 -8.16
C GLN A 247 5.29 16.76 -7.95
N GLU A 248 4.60 17.09 -6.86
CA GLU A 248 4.30 18.49 -6.52
C GLU A 248 5.57 19.33 -6.44
N ALA A 249 6.56 18.84 -5.70
CA ALA A 249 7.82 19.53 -5.52
C ALA A 249 8.60 19.69 -6.85
N ALA A 250 8.63 18.64 -7.69
CA ALA A 250 9.27 18.69 -9.00
C ALA A 250 8.60 19.73 -9.94
N VAL A 251 7.27 19.83 -9.89
CA VAL A 251 6.52 20.83 -10.65
C VAL A 251 6.81 22.24 -10.18
N MET A 252 6.68 22.46 -8.87
CA MET A 252 6.84 23.78 -8.27
C MET A 252 8.27 24.32 -8.45
N SER A 253 9.27 23.46 -8.25
CA SER A 253 10.69 23.80 -8.52
C SER A 253 10.92 24.30 -9.94
N ARG A 254 10.21 23.72 -10.91
CA ARG A 254 10.35 24.11 -12.31
C ARG A 254 9.58 25.38 -12.65
N VAL A 255 8.40 25.59 -12.07
CA VAL A 255 7.62 26.82 -12.27
C VAL A 255 8.42 28.03 -11.81
N VAL A 256 9.07 27.94 -10.63
CA VAL A 256 9.89 29.02 -10.11
C VAL A 256 11.09 29.30 -11.03
N ARG A 257 11.83 28.28 -11.45
CA ARG A 257 12.97 28.47 -12.37
C ARG A 257 12.58 29.11 -13.71
N ARG A 258 11.40 28.76 -14.25
CA ARG A 258 10.92 29.40 -15.49
C ARG A 258 10.67 30.90 -15.32
N GLN A 259 10.25 31.34 -14.15
CA GLN A 259 10.07 32.77 -13.85
C GLN A 259 11.41 33.51 -13.77
N ASP A 260 12.47 32.82 -13.32
CA ASP A 260 13.82 33.37 -13.22
C ASP A 260 14.53 33.39 -14.59
N ASP A 261 14.23 32.42 -15.49
CA ASP A 261 14.90 32.21 -16.79
C ASP A 261 14.16 32.86 -18.00
N GLU A 262 13.08 33.64 -17.77
CA GLU A 262 12.30 34.26 -18.87
C GLU A 262 13.11 35.18 -19.84
N ASN A 263 14.37 35.49 -19.49
CA ASN A 263 15.26 36.35 -20.25
C ASN A 263 16.42 35.64 -21.00
N GLN A 264 16.45 34.29 -21.03
CA GLN A 264 17.52 33.54 -21.71
C GLN A 264 16.95 32.64 -22.81
N ASP A 265 17.55 32.70 -24.01
CA ASP A 265 17.25 31.76 -25.11
C ASP A 265 17.70 30.34 -24.74
N PRO A 266 16.81 29.34 -24.74
CA PRO A 266 17.14 27.98 -24.32
C PRO A 266 18.07 27.27 -25.31
N SER A 267 19.06 26.57 -24.81
CA SER A 267 19.86 25.67 -25.63
C SER A 267 19.00 24.50 -26.18
N SER A 268 19.39 23.90 -27.29
CA SER A 268 18.64 22.79 -27.92
C SER A 268 18.49 21.55 -27.01
N GLU A 269 19.44 21.31 -26.09
CA GLU A 269 19.32 20.25 -25.07
C GLU A 269 18.31 20.57 -23.99
N GLU A 270 18.24 21.84 -23.57
CA GLU A 270 17.24 22.32 -22.60
C GLU A 270 15.82 22.26 -23.19
N GLU A 271 15.66 22.50 -24.46
CA GLU A 271 14.38 22.39 -25.15
C GLU A 271 13.88 20.95 -25.22
N LEU A 272 14.77 19.98 -25.50
CA LEU A 272 14.45 18.55 -25.50
C LEU A 272 14.10 18.06 -24.09
N ASP A 273 14.80 18.53 -23.07
CA ASP A 273 14.52 18.22 -21.66
C ASP A 273 13.20 18.87 -21.21
N ARG A 274 12.91 20.07 -21.69
CA ARG A 274 11.61 20.76 -21.52
C ARG A 274 10.47 19.94 -22.11
N LEU A 275 10.62 19.43 -23.33
CA LEU A 275 9.60 18.61 -24.01
C LEU A 275 9.36 17.28 -23.29
N LYS A 276 10.42 16.59 -22.86
CA LYS A 276 10.31 15.33 -22.10
C LYS A 276 9.61 15.53 -20.76
N PHE A 277 9.95 16.60 -20.05
CA PHE A 277 9.35 16.92 -18.77
C PHE A 277 7.91 17.44 -18.91
N ASN A 278 7.61 18.25 -19.92
CA ASN A 278 6.24 18.70 -20.18
C ASN A 278 5.31 17.53 -20.45
N LYS A 279 5.79 16.51 -21.18
CA LYS A 279 5.03 15.30 -21.45
C LYS A 279 4.79 14.47 -20.18
N LEU A 280 5.73 14.47 -19.24
CA LEU A 280 5.55 13.93 -17.89
C LEU A 280 4.53 14.74 -17.09
N MET A 281 4.55 16.06 -17.24
CA MET A 281 3.70 16.99 -16.51
C MET A 281 2.27 17.07 -17.02
N GLU A 282 2.03 16.86 -18.30
CA GLU A 282 0.68 16.73 -18.89
C GLU A 282 -0.12 15.60 -18.23
N ILE A 283 0.57 14.53 -17.79
CA ILE A 283 -0.06 13.42 -17.08
C ILE A 283 -0.45 13.81 -15.65
N TYR A 284 0.26 14.77 -15.02
CA TYR A 284 0.15 15.10 -13.60
C TYR A 284 -0.03 16.60 -13.32
N ALA A 285 -0.51 17.38 -14.30
CA ALA A 285 -0.79 18.79 -14.06
C ALA A 285 -1.58 18.97 -12.76
N PRO A 286 -1.06 19.70 -11.76
CA PRO A 286 -1.72 19.83 -10.48
C PRO A 286 -3.02 20.62 -10.65
N GLN A 287 -4.14 19.94 -10.60
CA GLN A 287 -5.46 20.58 -10.64
C GLN A 287 -5.74 21.37 -9.35
N VAL A 288 -5.04 21.02 -8.26
CA VAL A 288 -5.27 21.57 -6.92
C VAL A 288 -3.93 21.71 -6.20
N ARG A 289 -3.69 22.83 -5.53
CA ARG A 289 -2.51 23.03 -4.68
C ARG A 289 -2.62 22.19 -3.41
N LEU A 290 -1.52 21.58 -2.99
CA LEU A 290 -1.45 20.87 -1.72
C LEU A 290 -1.29 21.86 -0.56
N PRO A 291 -1.87 21.56 0.62
CA PRO A 291 -1.60 22.32 1.83
C PRO A 291 -0.14 22.10 2.28
N SER A 292 0.39 23.02 3.08
CA SER A 292 1.66 22.79 3.76
C SER A 292 1.54 21.61 4.73
N LEU A 293 2.49 20.68 4.67
CA LEU A 293 2.53 19.50 5.55
C LEU A 293 3.65 19.65 6.57
N ALA A 294 3.35 19.40 7.83
CA ALA A 294 4.31 19.42 8.93
C ALA A 294 5.26 18.20 8.87
N GLY A 295 4.78 17.06 8.38
CA GLY A 295 5.59 15.88 8.22
C GLY A 295 4.88 14.73 7.51
N VAL A 296 5.66 13.70 7.16
CA VAL A 296 5.20 12.53 6.40
C VAL A 296 5.67 11.24 7.07
N VAL A 297 4.76 10.30 7.23
CA VAL A 297 5.07 8.96 7.77
C VAL A 297 4.83 7.92 6.68
N LEU A 298 5.84 7.13 6.34
CA LEU A 298 5.78 6.10 5.31
C LEU A 298 6.12 4.74 5.94
N ALA A 299 5.11 3.86 6.06
CA ALA A 299 5.28 2.58 6.73
C ALA A 299 5.24 1.41 5.75
N ALA A 300 6.22 0.52 5.82
CA ALA A 300 6.37 -0.69 5.00
C ALA A 300 6.13 -0.43 3.49
N GLY A 301 6.56 0.75 3.02
CA GLY A 301 6.28 1.27 1.69
C GLY A 301 7.31 0.86 0.66
N MET A 302 6.88 0.76 -0.59
CA MET A 302 7.78 0.73 -1.73
C MET A 302 8.06 2.16 -2.22
N SER A 303 9.16 2.32 -2.90
CA SER A 303 9.60 3.61 -3.44
C SER A 303 10.10 3.50 -4.89
N ASP A 304 10.39 2.28 -5.33
CA ASP A 304 10.83 1.94 -6.69
C ASP A 304 9.96 0.79 -7.21
N VAL A 305 9.04 1.11 -8.11
CA VAL A 305 8.09 0.14 -8.69
C VAL A 305 8.82 -0.95 -9.47
N ILE A 306 9.91 -0.61 -10.17
CA ILE A 306 10.66 -1.59 -10.99
C ILE A 306 11.39 -2.59 -10.09
N LYS A 307 12.12 -2.10 -9.08
CA LYS A 307 12.82 -2.99 -8.14
C LYS A 307 11.84 -3.87 -7.37
N CYS A 308 10.71 -3.32 -6.95
CA CYS A 308 9.67 -4.10 -6.29
C CYS A 308 9.05 -5.15 -7.23
N TYR A 309 8.81 -4.80 -8.49
CA TYR A 309 8.34 -5.76 -9.50
C TYR A 309 9.36 -6.89 -9.74
N LEU A 310 10.65 -6.57 -9.88
CA LEU A 310 11.71 -7.58 -10.05
C LEU A 310 11.77 -8.51 -8.83
N HIS A 311 11.64 -7.98 -7.63
CA HIS A 311 11.54 -8.79 -6.42
C HIS A 311 10.32 -9.73 -6.45
N ASN A 312 9.16 -9.24 -6.92
CA ASN A 312 7.98 -10.09 -7.10
C ASN A 312 8.19 -11.19 -8.15
N VAL A 313 8.97 -10.94 -9.21
CA VAL A 313 9.37 -11.95 -10.19
C VAL A 313 10.22 -13.05 -9.53
N GLU A 314 11.19 -12.67 -8.71
CA GLU A 314 12.02 -13.62 -7.94
C GLU A 314 11.17 -14.47 -6.99
N MET A 315 10.14 -13.88 -6.40
CA MET A 315 9.18 -14.59 -5.52
C MET A 315 8.13 -15.39 -6.31
N GLY A 316 8.00 -15.17 -7.62
CA GLY A 316 6.97 -15.78 -8.48
C GLY A 316 5.57 -15.21 -8.31
N THR A 317 5.44 -14.02 -7.74
CA THR A 317 4.16 -13.37 -7.40
C THR A 317 3.79 -12.21 -8.33
N GLU A 318 4.58 -11.94 -9.36
CA GLU A 318 4.41 -10.81 -10.27
C GLU A 318 3.06 -10.76 -10.99
N HIS A 319 2.45 -11.92 -11.26
CA HIS A 319 1.13 -12.02 -11.87
C HIS A 319 -0.02 -11.98 -10.84
N LEU A 320 0.29 -12.18 -9.56
CA LEU A 320 -0.70 -12.19 -8.49
C LEU A 320 -0.90 -10.80 -7.87
N GLY A 321 0.16 -9.96 -7.91
CA GLY A 321 0.12 -8.60 -7.38
C GLY A 321 -0.53 -7.59 -8.34
N MET A 322 -0.98 -6.47 -7.77
CA MET A 322 -1.58 -5.37 -8.53
C MET A 322 -0.57 -4.35 -9.08
N LEU A 323 0.67 -4.37 -8.58
CA LEU A 323 1.63 -3.29 -8.75
C LEU A 323 1.82 -2.84 -10.20
N ARG A 324 2.18 -3.78 -11.11
CA ARG A 324 2.36 -3.47 -12.53
C ARG A 324 1.07 -2.99 -13.20
N ARG A 325 -0.07 -3.55 -12.79
CA ARG A 325 -1.37 -3.21 -13.37
C ARG A 325 -1.84 -1.84 -12.93
N TRP A 326 -1.55 -1.48 -11.68
CA TRP A 326 -1.83 -0.17 -11.12
C TRP A 326 -0.90 0.89 -11.69
N ALA A 327 0.42 0.62 -11.78
CA ALA A 327 1.41 1.50 -12.41
C ALA A 327 1.19 1.66 -13.92
N GLY A 328 0.71 0.61 -14.60
CA GLY A 328 0.46 0.57 -16.03
C GLY A 328 1.30 -0.50 -16.75
N PRO A 329 0.88 -0.90 -17.97
CA PRO A 329 1.46 -2.06 -18.67
C PRO A 329 2.86 -1.82 -19.25
N ARG A 330 3.30 -0.57 -19.39
CA ARG A 330 4.55 -0.20 -20.03
C ARG A 330 5.64 0.09 -19.02
N GLN A 331 6.88 -0.27 -19.32
CA GLN A 331 8.01 -0.06 -18.42
C GLN A 331 8.22 1.41 -18.04
N TYR A 332 8.06 2.35 -18.98
CA TYR A 332 8.20 3.75 -18.68
C TYR A 332 7.18 4.25 -17.64
N GLN A 333 5.98 3.65 -17.60
CA GLN A 333 4.97 3.98 -16.59
C GLN A 333 5.43 3.60 -15.18
N CYS A 334 6.14 2.48 -15.05
CA CYS A 334 6.75 2.11 -13.77
C CYS A 334 7.84 3.11 -13.34
N ILE A 335 8.59 3.67 -14.29
CA ILE A 335 9.63 4.67 -14.00
C ILE A 335 9.00 5.99 -13.52
N ILE A 336 8.02 6.50 -14.26
CA ILE A 336 7.40 7.80 -13.93
C ILE A 336 6.53 7.74 -12.66
N HIS A 337 6.09 6.54 -12.27
CA HIS A 337 5.33 6.33 -11.05
C HIS A 337 6.21 5.91 -9.84
N SER A 338 7.53 5.89 -9.99
CA SER A 338 8.46 5.61 -8.89
C SER A 338 9.00 6.91 -8.30
N PRO A 339 8.70 7.25 -7.05
CA PRO A 339 9.22 8.46 -6.42
C PRO A 339 10.76 8.53 -6.43
N THR A 340 11.44 7.39 -6.27
CA THR A 340 12.91 7.32 -6.32
C THR A 340 13.48 7.67 -7.71
N HIS A 341 12.86 7.21 -8.77
CA HIS A 341 13.29 7.57 -10.14
C HIS A 341 13.03 9.05 -10.42
N LEU A 342 11.92 9.58 -9.94
CA LEU A 342 11.59 10.99 -10.12
C LEU A 342 12.58 11.88 -9.35
N LEU A 343 12.89 11.57 -8.09
CA LEU A 343 13.92 12.26 -7.30
C LEU A 343 15.29 12.22 -7.98
N ASN A 344 15.74 11.03 -8.39
CA ASN A 344 17.05 10.88 -9.01
C ASN A 344 17.19 11.63 -10.34
N ASN A 345 16.12 11.69 -11.14
CA ASN A 345 16.13 12.38 -12.43
C ASN A 345 15.99 13.90 -12.32
N THR A 346 15.53 14.40 -11.18
CA THR A 346 15.29 15.85 -10.97
C THR A 346 16.17 16.47 -9.92
N LYS A 347 17.07 15.71 -9.26
CA LYS A 347 17.84 16.14 -8.09
C LYS A 347 18.57 17.49 -8.28
N ASP A 348 19.18 17.71 -9.44
CA ASP A 348 19.96 18.93 -9.74
C ASP A 348 19.05 20.16 -9.99
N LYS A 349 17.75 19.93 -10.23
CA LYS A 349 16.75 20.95 -10.56
C LYS A 349 15.65 21.05 -9.49
N PHE A 350 15.83 20.36 -8.37
CA PHE A 350 14.83 20.20 -7.34
C PHE A 350 15.06 21.21 -6.20
N ASP A 351 13.99 21.90 -5.80
CA ASP A 351 14.04 22.75 -4.62
C ASP A 351 13.40 22.01 -3.43
N PRO A 352 14.18 21.65 -2.41
CA PRO A 352 13.67 20.93 -1.24
C PRO A 352 12.65 21.74 -0.43
N ALA A 353 12.54 23.05 -0.62
CA ALA A 353 11.56 23.88 0.06
C ALA A 353 10.09 23.49 -0.29
N PHE A 354 9.89 22.84 -1.42
CA PHE A 354 8.57 22.34 -1.83
C PHE A 354 8.23 20.94 -1.28
N LEU A 355 9.17 20.29 -0.58
CA LEU A 355 8.90 19.08 0.19
C LEU A 355 8.67 19.37 1.67
N PRO A 356 7.88 18.54 2.36
CA PRO A 356 7.87 18.56 3.82
C PRO A 356 9.28 18.36 4.39
N SER A 357 9.61 19.08 5.45
CA SER A 357 10.95 19.03 6.04
C SER A 357 11.21 17.78 6.89
N ASN A 358 10.13 17.06 7.28
CA ASN A 358 10.21 15.94 8.21
C ASN A 358 9.62 14.67 7.58
N PHE A 359 10.40 13.60 7.53
CA PHE A 359 9.98 12.28 7.08
C PHE A 359 10.34 11.22 8.11
N LEU A 360 9.36 10.35 8.43
CA LEU A 360 9.57 9.15 9.23
C LEU A 360 9.27 7.92 8.36
N LEU A 361 10.29 7.12 8.09
CA LEU A 361 10.18 5.87 7.36
C LEU A 361 10.15 4.73 8.39
N ILE A 362 9.09 3.93 8.43
CA ILE A 362 8.96 2.78 9.33
C ILE A 362 9.00 1.51 8.49
N HIS A 363 9.92 0.58 8.79
CA HIS A 363 10.04 -0.64 7.99
C HIS A 363 10.38 -1.88 8.82
N GLY A 364 9.83 -3.02 8.43
CA GLY A 364 10.16 -4.31 9.02
C GLY A 364 11.41 -4.93 8.39
N GLY A 365 12.40 -5.34 9.20
CA GLY A 365 13.64 -5.94 8.70
C GLY A 365 13.46 -7.34 8.08
N ARG A 366 12.35 -8.03 8.39
CA ARG A 366 11.97 -9.33 7.79
C ARG A 366 10.86 -9.22 6.75
N ASP A 367 10.64 -8.02 6.21
CA ASP A 367 9.65 -7.80 5.16
C ASP A 367 10.08 -8.54 3.87
N LYS A 368 9.32 -9.57 3.51
CA LYS A 368 9.56 -10.40 2.31
C LYS A 368 8.87 -9.83 1.06
N PHE A 369 7.90 -8.95 1.21
CA PHE A 369 7.11 -8.40 0.09
C PHE A 369 7.70 -7.11 -0.43
N VAL A 370 8.12 -6.25 0.49
CA VAL A 370 8.81 -4.99 0.19
C VAL A 370 10.13 -4.98 0.96
N PRO A 371 11.26 -5.21 0.29
CA PRO A 371 12.56 -5.21 0.97
C PRO A 371 12.87 -3.87 1.64
N ILE A 372 13.48 -3.89 2.82
CA ILE A 372 13.88 -2.67 3.56
C ILE A 372 14.78 -1.73 2.75
N SER A 373 15.49 -2.27 1.74
CA SER A 373 16.28 -1.48 0.80
C SER A 373 15.48 -0.43 0.05
N GLN A 374 14.15 -0.60 -0.08
CA GLN A 374 13.26 0.39 -0.66
C GLN A 374 13.17 1.65 0.22
N ALA A 375 13.01 1.47 1.52
CA ALA A 375 12.98 2.58 2.48
C ALA A 375 14.35 3.25 2.60
N ALA A 376 15.44 2.48 2.63
CA ALA A 376 16.81 3.00 2.68
C ALA A 376 17.16 3.81 1.42
N LEU A 377 16.74 3.35 0.24
CA LEU A 377 16.95 4.09 -1.02
C LEU A 377 16.17 5.42 -1.01
N LEU A 378 14.91 5.41 -0.57
CA LEU A 378 14.13 6.64 -0.48
C LEU A 378 14.74 7.61 0.52
N GLN A 379 15.20 7.12 1.70
CA GLN A 379 15.89 7.93 2.69
C GLN A 379 17.12 8.63 2.10
N SER A 380 18.00 7.87 1.43
CA SER A 380 19.22 8.43 0.85
C SER A 380 18.93 9.51 -0.19
N LEU A 381 17.94 9.30 -1.06
CA LEU A 381 17.56 10.27 -2.09
C LEU A 381 16.90 11.52 -1.50
N LEU A 382 16.03 11.37 -0.48
CA LEU A 382 15.45 12.54 0.20
C LEU A 382 16.52 13.39 0.89
N MET A 383 17.51 12.76 1.51
CA MET A 383 18.66 13.47 2.11
C MET A 383 19.54 14.12 1.03
N GLU A 384 19.77 13.44 -0.09
CA GLU A 384 20.57 13.96 -1.22
C GLU A 384 19.94 15.22 -1.85
N VAL A 385 18.61 15.27 -1.97
CA VAL A 385 17.91 16.47 -2.46
C VAL A 385 17.74 17.57 -1.40
N GLY A 386 18.24 17.37 -0.17
CA GLY A 386 18.30 18.40 0.87
C GLY A 386 17.13 18.45 1.84
N VAL A 387 16.33 17.39 1.96
CA VAL A 387 15.30 17.30 3.03
C VAL A 387 15.98 17.24 4.40
N LYS A 388 15.55 18.09 5.33
CA LYS A 388 16.26 18.33 6.61
C LYS A 388 16.26 17.13 7.54
N ASN A 389 15.09 16.52 7.77
CA ASN A 389 14.93 15.45 8.75
C ASN A 389 14.31 14.22 8.08
N VAL A 390 15.10 13.18 7.88
CA VAL A 390 14.64 11.91 7.31
C VAL A 390 15.10 10.77 8.21
N GLU A 391 14.16 10.25 9.00
CA GLU A 391 14.41 9.16 9.94
C GLU A 391 13.95 7.82 9.36
N LEU A 392 14.79 6.79 9.50
CA LEU A 392 14.44 5.41 9.19
C LEU A 392 14.36 4.58 10.47
N PHE A 393 13.15 4.23 10.88
CA PHE A 393 12.89 3.34 12.00
C PHE A 393 12.72 1.91 11.51
N ALA A 394 13.78 1.10 11.65
CA ALA A 394 13.82 -0.28 11.22
C ALA A 394 13.52 -1.24 12.38
N CYS A 395 12.45 -2.05 12.25
CA CYS A 395 12.10 -3.08 13.22
C CYS A 395 12.62 -4.44 12.76
N ARG A 396 13.75 -4.89 13.32
CA ARG A 396 14.52 -6.07 12.88
C ARG A 396 13.69 -7.33 12.67
N ASP A 397 12.76 -7.62 13.59
CA ASP A 397 12.05 -8.90 13.65
C ASP A 397 10.66 -8.90 13.02
N LEU A 398 10.20 -7.77 12.50
CA LEU A 398 8.86 -7.62 11.93
C LEU A 398 8.85 -7.89 10.41
N GLY A 399 7.82 -8.60 9.97
CA GLY A 399 7.47 -8.74 8.56
C GLY A 399 6.52 -7.63 8.10
N HIS A 400 6.16 -7.66 6.81
CA HIS A 400 5.29 -6.66 6.19
C HIS A 400 3.96 -6.47 6.94
N TYR A 401 3.22 -7.54 7.13
CA TYR A 401 1.90 -7.49 7.77
C TYR A 401 1.96 -7.27 9.28
N ASP A 402 3.03 -7.72 9.95
CA ASP A 402 3.22 -7.46 11.37
C ASP A 402 3.43 -5.96 11.62
N THR A 403 4.22 -5.29 10.75
CA THR A 403 4.41 -3.83 10.78
C THR A 403 3.07 -3.10 10.63
N LEU A 404 2.31 -3.44 9.60
CA LEU A 404 0.99 -2.82 9.35
C LEU A 404 0.01 -3.11 10.48
N LYS A 405 -0.04 -4.35 10.98
CA LYS A 405 -0.93 -4.76 12.06
C LYS A 405 -0.65 -4.04 13.38
N MET A 406 0.62 -3.83 13.70
CA MET A 406 1.01 -3.09 14.90
C MET A 406 0.61 -1.61 14.81
N LEU A 407 0.77 -0.99 13.65
CA LEU A 407 0.34 0.39 13.43
C LEU A 407 -1.18 0.54 13.48
N LEU A 408 -1.93 -0.42 12.94
CA LEU A 408 -3.40 -0.43 12.99
C LEU A 408 -3.97 -0.62 14.40
N ALA A 409 -3.12 -0.84 15.42
CA ALA A 409 -3.52 -0.93 16.83
C ALA A 409 -4.56 -2.02 17.16
N TYR A 410 -4.48 -3.16 16.47
CA TYR A 410 -5.28 -4.34 16.84
C TYR A 410 -4.88 -4.89 18.20
N PRO A 411 -5.79 -5.54 18.95
CA PRO A 411 -5.74 -5.63 20.39
C PRO A 411 -4.40 -6.13 20.92
N PRO A 412 -3.88 -5.52 21.98
CA PRO A 412 -2.75 -6.06 22.72
C PRO A 412 -3.13 -7.42 23.28
N THR A 413 -2.19 -8.33 23.29
CA THR A 413 -2.39 -9.69 23.79
C THR A 413 -2.56 -9.78 25.30
N HIS A 414 -2.16 -8.75 26.08
CA HIS A 414 -2.30 -8.68 27.54
C HIS A 414 -2.29 -7.23 28.06
N SER A 415 -3.15 -6.96 29.04
CA SER A 415 -3.30 -5.83 29.96
C SER A 415 -3.32 -4.38 29.41
N ASP A 416 -4.14 -3.55 30.04
CA ASP A 416 -4.45 -2.18 29.67
C ASP A 416 -3.28 -1.17 29.71
N SER A 417 -2.17 -1.54 30.35
CA SER A 417 -0.98 -0.66 30.51
C SER A 417 -0.02 -0.66 29.29
N CYS A 418 -0.11 -1.64 28.38
CA CYS A 418 0.81 -1.75 27.22
C CYS A 418 0.28 -1.11 25.93
N ARG A 419 -0.78 -0.33 25.97
CA ARG A 419 -1.50 0.17 24.78
C ARG A 419 -0.71 1.15 23.92
N TYR A 420 0.32 1.77 24.46
CA TYR A 420 1.12 2.82 23.80
C TYR A 420 2.61 2.50 23.71
N ASP A 421 3.03 1.32 24.15
CA ASP A 421 4.43 0.99 24.40
C ASP A 421 5.15 0.23 23.30
N THR A 422 4.51 0.00 22.13
CA THR A 422 5.29 -0.55 21.02
C THR A 422 6.31 0.50 20.56
N PRO A 423 7.57 0.11 20.32
CA PRO A 423 8.60 1.05 19.86
C PRO A 423 8.18 1.87 18.64
N MET A 424 7.39 1.27 17.73
CA MET A 424 6.85 1.96 16.56
C MET A 424 5.83 3.05 16.90
N MET A 425 4.93 2.79 17.86
CA MET A 425 3.97 3.80 18.27
C MET A 425 4.65 4.95 19.03
N LYS A 426 5.69 4.64 19.81
CA LYS A 426 6.51 5.66 20.44
C LYS A 426 7.22 6.52 19.40
N ALA A 427 7.86 5.90 18.40
CA ALA A 427 8.48 6.62 17.29
C ALA A 427 7.46 7.48 16.52
N LEU A 428 6.27 6.95 16.22
CA LEU A 428 5.21 7.70 15.57
C LEU A 428 4.78 8.89 16.44
N CYS A 429 4.44 8.67 17.71
CA CYS A 429 3.99 9.76 18.59
C CYS A 429 5.08 10.81 18.85
N SER A 430 6.36 10.42 18.97
CA SER A 430 7.46 11.39 19.09
C SER A 430 7.69 12.20 17.81
N PHE A 431 7.40 11.64 16.66
CA PHE A 431 7.52 12.34 15.38
C PHE A 431 6.36 13.34 15.15
N LEU A 432 5.19 13.09 15.69
CA LEU A 432 4.00 13.94 15.53
C LEU A 432 3.97 15.14 16.49
N VAL A 433 4.99 15.35 17.30
CA VAL A 433 5.11 16.48 18.24
C VAL A 433 5.96 17.56 17.61
#